data_ce6797ecf73421a85dbbf62983331a76
#
_entry.id   ce6797ecf73421a85dbbf62983331a76
#
_cell.length_a   1.000
_cell.length_b   1.000
_cell.length_c   1.000
_cell.angle_alpha   90.00
_cell.angle_beta   90.00
_cell.angle_gamma   90.00
#
_symmetry.space_group_name_H-M   'P 1'
#
loop_
_entity.id
_entity.type
_entity.pdbx_description
1 polymer ?
#
loop_
_entity_poly.entity_id
_entity_poly.type
_entity_poly.pdbx_seq_one_letter_code
_entity_poly.pdbx_strand_id
1 'polypeptide(L)'
;MRLGVHVSIAGGFLEALERARGLGCNTMQIFSRSPRGGAASPLTKKDLRRFQAGRLAAGIDPLIVHAPYIINLASPTRRTWSFSVRLYQEEYARCHGLGAAYLVTHVGSHRGSGEKAGIARVADAINRTLDSLAS
;
A
#
# COMPACT_ATOMS: atom_id res chain seq x y z
N MET A 1 15.19 -18.86 -0.08
CA MET A 1 15.32 -17.39 0.11
C MET A 1 14.22 -16.70 -0.69
N ARG A 2 13.56 -15.67 -0.13
CA ARG A 2 12.61 -14.84 -0.85
C ARG A 2 13.35 -13.68 -1.51
N LEU A 3 13.27 -13.59 -2.83
CA LEU A 3 13.96 -12.56 -3.61
C LEU A 3 12.99 -11.96 -4.62
N GLY A 4 12.89 -10.66 -4.63
CA GLY A 4 12.02 -9.93 -5.54
C GLY A 4 12.37 -8.45 -5.60
N VAL A 5 11.61 -7.72 -6.41
CA VAL A 5 11.79 -6.29 -6.62
C VAL A 5 10.46 -5.56 -6.58
N HIS A 6 10.52 -4.23 -6.50
CA HIS A 6 9.35 -3.40 -6.73
C HIS A 6 9.06 -3.35 -8.24
N VAL A 7 7.88 -3.80 -8.64
CA VAL A 7 7.47 -3.82 -10.05
C VAL A 7 6.40 -2.78 -10.36
N SER A 8 6.42 -2.26 -11.57
CA SER A 8 5.41 -1.32 -12.07
C SER A 8 4.06 -2.02 -12.24
N ILE A 9 2.99 -1.33 -11.87
CA ILE A 9 1.60 -1.75 -12.13
C ILE A 9 1.02 -1.14 -13.43
N ALA A 10 1.84 -0.53 -14.26
CA ALA A 10 1.41 -0.03 -15.56
C ALA A 10 0.83 -1.18 -16.39
N GLY A 11 -0.37 -0.99 -16.93
CA GLY A 11 -1.12 -2.04 -17.64
C GLY A 11 -1.99 -2.92 -16.72
N GLY A 12 -1.87 -2.79 -15.40
CA GLY A 12 -2.65 -3.53 -14.41
C GLY A 12 -1.85 -4.53 -13.59
N PHE A 13 -2.53 -5.15 -12.62
CA PHE A 13 -1.89 -6.07 -11.67
C PHE A 13 -1.41 -7.38 -12.32
N LEU A 14 -2.10 -7.87 -13.34
CA LEU A 14 -1.66 -9.07 -14.05
C LEU A 14 -0.38 -8.80 -14.85
N GLU A 15 -0.25 -7.62 -15.43
CA GLU A 15 1.00 -7.21 -16.09
C GLU A 15 2.15 -7.08 -15.11
N ALA A 16 1.89 -6.56 -13.90
CA ALA A 16 2.89 -6.52 -12.84
C ALA A 16 3.35 -7.94 -12.45
N LEU A 17 2.42 -8.87 -12.37
CA LEU A 17 2.72 -10.28 -12.09
C LEU A 17 3.62 -10.90 -13.17
N GLU A 18 3.32 -10.67 -14.44
CA GLU A 18 4.15 -11.15 -15.55
C GLU A 18 5.56 -10.53 -15.53
N ARG A 19 5.68 -9.25 -15.18
CA ARG A 19 6.99 -8.62 -14.98
C ARG A 19 7.80 -9.30 -13.87
N ALA A 20 7.18 -9.57 -12.73
CA ALA A 20 7.83 -10.26 -11.62
C ALA A 20 8.27 -11.69 -12.01
N ARG A 21 7.42 -12.43 -12.73
CA ARG A 21 7.76 -13.76 -13.25
C ARG A 21 8.94 -13.71 -14.21
N GLY A 22 8.91 -12.77 -15.16
CA GLY A 22 10.00 -12.60 -16.15
C GLY A 22 11.35 -12.28 -15.51
N LEU A 23 11.34 -11.66 -14.32
CA LEU A 23 12.56 -11.38 -13.55
C LEU A 23 12.98 -12.53 -12.61
N GLY A 24 12.24 -13.63 -12.59
CA GLY A 24 12.52 -14.75 -11.69
C GLY A 24 12.22 -14.48 -10.22
N CYS A 25 11.35 -13.51 -9.92
CA CYS A 25 10.97 -13.19 -8.56
C CYS A 25 10.08 -14.27 -7.94
N ASN A 26 10.26 -14.54 -6.64
CA ASN A 26 9.36 -15.36 -5.83
C ASN A 26 8.65 -14.58 -4.72
N THR A 27 8.82 -13.27 -4.69
CA THR A 27 8.08 -12.26 -3.94
C THR A 27 8.08 -10.98 -4.76
N MET A 28 7.19 -10.04 -4.49
CA MET A 28 7.20 -8.74 -5.16
C MET A 28 6.59 -7.65 -4.30
N GLN A 29 7.01 -6.43 -4.56
CA GLN A 29 6.40 -5.21 -4.04
C GLN A 29 5.76 -4.42 -5.17
N ILE A 30 4.61 -3.82 -4.90
CA ILE A 30 3.90 -2.95 -5.83
C ILE A 30 3.32 -1.73 -5.12
N PHE A 31 3.02 -0.68 -5.87
CA PHE A 31 1.98 0.27 -5.47
C PHE A 31 0.61 -0.31 -5.79
N SER A 32 -0.41 -0.02 -4.97
CA SER A 32 -1.79 -0.42 -5.27
C SER A 32 -2.51 0.57 -6.19
N ARG A 33 -1.95 1.75 -6.36
CA ARG A 33 -2.41 2.90 -7.18
C ARG A 33 -1.23 3.73 -7.63
N SER A 34 -1.49 4.80 -8.40
CA SER A 34 -0.45 5.79 -8.69
C SER A 34 0.12 6.37 -7.39
N PRO A 35 1.45 6.31 -7.17
CA PRO A 35 2.07 6.85 -5.96
C PRO A 35 2.03 8.38 -5.90
N ARG A 36 1.72 9.05 -7.00
CA ARG A 36 1.58 10.51 -7.11
C ARG A 36 0.23 11.02 -6.62
N GLY A 37 -0.68 10.11 -6.26
CA GLY A 37 -2.05 10.44 -5.86
C GLY A 37 -3.06 10.36 -7.00
N GLY A 38 -4.23 10.93 -6.77
CA GLY A 38 -5.37 10.82 -7.66
C GLY A 38 -6.30 9.67 -7.29
N ALA A 39 -7.44 9.61 -7.96
CA ALA A 39 -8.41 8.54 -7.76
C ALA A 39 -7.81 7.18 -8.19
N ALA A 40 -7.94 6.19 -7.33
CA ALA A 40 -7.57 4.83 -7.68
C ALA A 40 -8.72 4.18 -8.46
N SER A 41 -8.38 3.39 -9.47
CA SER A 41 -9.37 2.54 -10.14
C SER A 41 -9.98 1.56 -9.13
N PRO A 42 -11.31 1.37 -9.16
CA PRO A 42 -11.95 0.36 -8.33
C PRO A 42 -11.37 -1.02 -8.58
N LEU A 43 -11.22 -1.80 -7.51
CA LEU A 43 -10.82 -3.19 -7.60
C LEU A 43 -12.07 -4.07 -7.57
N THR A 44 -12.41 -4.70 -8.68
CA THR A 44 -13.52 -5.63 -8.71
C THR A 44 -13.17 -6.95 -8.02
N LYS A 45 -14.17 -7.63 -7.46
CA LYS A 45 -13.96 -8.96 -6.86
C LYS A 45 -13.37 -9.97 -7.86
N LYS A 46 -13.70 -9.82 -9.14
CA LYS A 46 -13.17 -10.65 -10.23
C LYS A 46 -11.68 -10.41 -10.43
N ASP A 47 -11.27 -9.14 -10.50
CA ASP A 47 -9.86 -8.78 -10.71
C ASP A 47 -9.00 -9.22 -9.54
N LEU A 48 -9.48 -9.02 -8.31
CA LEU A 48 -8.80 -9.47 -7.09
C LEU A 48 -8.59 -10.97 -7.08
N ARG A 49 -9.64 -11.75 -7.38
CA ARG A 49 -9.53 -13.22 -7.45
C ARG A 49 -8.56 -13.69 -8.52
N ARG A 50 -8.60 -13.08 -9.72
CA ARG A 50 -7.68 -13.42 -10.82
C ARG A 50 -6.24 -13.12 -10.44
N PHE A 51 -6.00 -11.97 -9.85
CA PHE A 51 -4.65 -11.57 -9.41
C PHE A 51 -4.12 -12.51 -8.32
N GLN A 52 -4.91 -12.78 -7.28
CA GLN A 52 -4.51 -13.67 -6.18
C GLN A 52 -4.21 -15.08 -6.69
N ALA A 53 -5.10 -15.65 -7.52
CA ALA A 53 -4.90 -16.97 -8.10
C ALA A 53 -3.65 -17.03 -9.00
N GLY A 54 -3.44 -16.01 -9.86
CA GLY A 54 -2.27 -15.95 -10.72
C GLY A 54 -0.96 -15.81 -9.93
N ARG A 55 -0.97 -15.03 -8.86
CA ARG A 55 0.18 -14.85 -7.96
C ARG A 55 0.57 -16.17 -7.28
N LEU A 56 -0.41 -16.87 -6.72
CA LEU A 56 -0.17 -18.16 -6.07
C LEU A 56 0.32 -19.21 -7.06
N ALA A 57 -0.29 -19.31 -8.24
CA ALA A 57 0.14 -20.23 -9.29
C ALA A 57 1.57 -19.93 -9.77
N ALA A 58 2.00 -18.67 -9.75
CA ALA A 58 3.36 -18.26 -10.09
C ALA A 58 4.38 -18.45 -8.95
N GLY A 59 3.93 -18.87 -7.75
CA GLY A 59 4.79 -19.01 -6.58
C GLY A 59 5.36 -17.69 -6.05
N ILE A 60 4.68 -16.56 -6.32
CA ILE A 60 5.08 -15.23 -5.84
C ILE A 60 4.35 -14.93 -4.54
N ASP A 61 5.04 -15.12 -3.43
CA ASP A 61 4.53 -14.92 -2.08
C ASP A 61 5.68 -14.63 -1.10
N PRO A 62 5.55 -13.67 -0.17
CA PRO A 62 4.43 -12.75 0.02
C PRO A 62 4.34 -11.64 -1.04
N LEU A 63 3.16 -11.05 -1.16
CA LEU A 63 2.96 -9.76 -1.80
C LEU A 63 3.16 -8.65 -0.78
N ILE A 64 3.89 -7.62 -1.17
CA ILE A 64 4.11 -6.41 -0.39
C ILE A 64 3.49 -5.24 -1.15
N VAL A 65 2.68 -4.43 -0.49
CA VAL A 65 2.18 -3.18 -1.04
C VAL A 65 2.91 -2.02 -0.38
N HIS A 66 3.37 -1.08 -1.16
CA HIS A 66 3.96 0.16 -0.68
C HIS A 66 2.91 1.28 -0.79
N ALA A 67 2.65 1.98 0.31
CA ALA A 67 1.73 3.11 0.31
C ALA A 67 2.27 4.28 -0.55
N PRO A 68 1.39 5.10 -1.15
CA PRO A 68 1.82 6.28 -1.91
C PRO A 68 2.67 7.23 -1.07
N TYR A 69 3.77 7.73 -1.63
CA TYR A 69 4.71 8.61 -0.92
C TYR A 69 4.16 10.03 -0.64
N ILE A 70 2.99 10.37 -1.16
CA ILE A 70 2.30 11.63 -0.82
C ILE A 70 1.68 11.62 0.59
N ILE A 71 1.55 10.44 1.20
CA ILE A 71 1.06 10.29 2.56
C ILE A 71 2.06 10.86 3.56
N ASN A 72 1.58 11.73 4.45
CA ASN A 72 2.35 12.26 5.57
C ASN A 72 1.54 12.15 6.86
N LEU A 73 1.64 10.99 7.53
CA LEU A 73 0.93 10.72 8.79
C LEU A 73 1.49 11.51 9.97
N ALA A 74 2.68 12.09 9.84
CA ALA A 74 3.30 12.94 10.87
C ALA A 74 2.98 14.42 10.70
N SER A 75 2.23 14.82 9.67
CA SER A 75 1.97 16.23 9.33
C SER A 75 1.31 17.00 10.48
N PRO A 76 1.83 18.19 10.84
CA PRO A 76 1.18 19.08 11.80
C PRO A 76 -0.04 19.80 11.22
N THR A 77 -0.17 19.82 9.91
CA THR A 77 -1.27 20.49 9.21
C THR A 77 -2.48 19.56 9.17
N ARG A 78 -3.58 19.95 9.82
CA ARG A 78 -4.81 19.14 9.90
C ARG A 78 -5.31 18.68 8.53
N ARG A 79 -5.32 19.56 7.53
CA ARG A 79 -5.76 19.23 6.17
C ARG A 79 -4.92 18.09 5.56
N THR A 80 -3.60 18.22 5.61
CA THR A 80 -2.67 17.21 5.09
C THR A 80 -2.78 15.91 5.87
N TRP A 81 -2.86 15.99 7.19
CA TRP A 81 -2.97 14.81 8.05
C TRP A 81 -4.27 14.05 7.78
N SER A 82 -5.42 14.73 7.77
CA SER A 82 -6.72 14.09 7.51
C SER A 82 -6.81 13.48 6.11
N PHE A 83 -6.23 14.13 5.10
CA PHE A 83 -6.10 13.57 3.75
C PHE A 83 -5.25 12.29 3.79
N SER A 84 -4.11 12.33 4.46
CA SER A 84 -3.18 11.20 4.56
C SER A 84 -3.81 10.01 5.28
N VAL A 85 -4.56 10.25 6.36
CA VAL A 85 -5.28 9.18 7.10
C VAL A 85 -6.29 8.49 6.20
N ARG A 86 -7.14 9.26 5.49
CA ARG A 86 -8.12 8.67 4.57
C ARG A 86 -7.46 7.84 3.47
N LEU A 87 -6.41 8.39 2.86
CA LEU A 87 -5.69 7.69 1.81
C LEU A 87 -5.01 6.42 2.34
N TYR A 88 -4.48 6.46 3.56
CA TYR A 88 -3.87 5.30 4.20
C TYR A 88 -4.90 4.21 4.53
N GLN A 89 -6.11 4.58 4.97
CA GLN A 89 -7.22 3.65 5.17
C GLN A 89 -7.65 2.97 3.87
N GLU A 90 -7.74 3.74 2.77
CA GLU A 90 -8.00 3.17 1.45
C GLU A 90 -6.90 2.20 1.01
N GLU A 91 -5.63 2.56 1.22
CA GLU A 91 -4.49 1.68 0.91
C GLU A 91 -4.53 0.38 1.72
N TYR A 92 -4.87 0.47 2.98
CA TYR A 92 -5.00 -0.71 3.83
C TYR A 92 -6.11 -1.65 3.32
N ALA A 93 -7.28 -1.12 2.96
CA ALA A 93 -8.36 -1.90 2.39
C ALA A 93 -7.97 -2.54 1.05
N ARG A 94 -7.25 -1.81 0.19
CA ARG A 94 -6.74 -2.33 -1.09
C ARG A 94 -5.70 -3.42 -0.87
N CYS A 95 -4.79 -3.22 0.08
CA CYS A 95 -3.77 -4.19 0.49
C CYS A 95 -4.41 -5.52 0.92
N HIS A 96 -5.44 -5.44 1.76
CA HIS A 96 -6.23 -6.60 2.17
C HIS A 96 -6.91 -7.29 0.97
N GLY A 97 -7.58 -6.53 0.12
CA GLY A 97 -8.24 -7.05 -1.09
C GLY A 97 -7.28 -7.74 -2.05
N LEU A 98 -6.07 -7.23 -2.21
CA LEU A 98 -5.02 -7.83 -3.04
C LEU A 98 -4.39 -9.08 -2.41
N GLY A 99 -4.67 -9.40 -1.16
CA GLY A 99 -4.07 -10.50 -0.43
C GLY A 99 -2.60 -10.27 -0.10
N ALA A 100 -2.22 -9.00 0.12
CA ALA A 100 -0.88 -8.65 0.52
C ALA A 100 -0.64 -8.96 2.00
N ALA A 101 0.55 -9.44 2.32
CA ALA A 101 0.95 -9.74 3.69
C ALA A 101 1.43 -8.48 4.44
N TYR A 102 1.92 -7.49 3.71
CA TYR A 102 2.53 -6.29 4.31
C TYR A 102 2.14 -5.03 3.55
N LEU A 103 1.89 -3.97 4.31
CA LEU A 103 1.78 -2.60 3.82
C LEU A 103 2.97 -1.79 4.35
N VAL A 104 3.87 -1.40 3.45
CA VAL A 104 5.03 -0.56 3.77
C VAL A 104 4.63 0.90 3.61
N THR A 105 4.95 1.74 4.59
CA THR A 105 4.66 3.16 4.53
C THR A 105 5.81 4.01 5.06
N HIS A 106 5.99 5.18 4.47
CA HIS A 106 6.77 6.25 5.08
C HIS A 106 5.96 6.88 6.20
N VAL A 107 6.58 7.09 7.34
CA VAL A 107 5.92 7.77 8.47
C VAL A 107 5.66 9.25 8.21
N GLY A 108 6.41 9.85 7.28
CA GLY A 108 6.28 11.26 6.91
C GLY A 108 7.21 12.18 7.68
N SER A 109 6.92 13.47 7.63
CA SER A 109 7.71 14.52 8.27
C SER A 109 6.85 15.35 9.22
N HIS A 110 7.37 15.60 10.42
CA HIS A 110 6.75 16.45 11.43
C HIS A 110 6.88 17.96 11.13
N ARG A 111 7.62 18.33 10.07
CA ARG A 111 7.80 19.69 9.57
C ARG A 111 8.08 20.74 10.67
N GLY A 112 9.03 20.43 11.55
CA GLY A 112 9.43 21.33 12.63
C GLY A 112 8.53 21.32 13.89
N SER A 113 7.41 20.58 13.89
CA SER A 113 6.52 20.51 15.07
C SER A 113 7.03 19.60 16.20
N GLY A 114 8.17 18.96 16.00
CA GLY A 114 8.83 18.09 16.96
C GLY A 114 8.56 16.61 16.71
N GLU A 115 9.57 15.79 16.97
CA GLU A 115 9.55 14.34 16.73
C GLU A 115 8.47 13.64 17.55
N LYS A 116 8.38 13.93 18.86
CA LYS A 116 7.38 13.34 19.75
C LYS A 116 5.95 13.58 19.26
N ALA A 117 5.64 14.80 18.83
CA ALA A 117 4.33 15.15 18.31
C ALA A 117 4.08 14.47 16.94
N GLY A 118 5.11 14.32 16.11
CA GLY A 118 5.04 13.59 14.84
C GLY A 118 4.73 12.12 15.05
N ILE A 119 5.43 11.45 15.96
CA ILE A 119 5.20 10.04 16.33
C ILE A 119 3.77 9.84 16.84
N ALA A 120 3.29 10.73 17.73
CA ALA A 120 1.92 10.64 18.24
C ALA A 120 0.86 10.71 17.12
N ARG A 121 1.05 11.59 16.13
CA ARG A 121 0.14 11.68 14.98
C ARG A 121 0.16 10.44 14.10
N VAL A 122 1.34 9.84 13.90
CA VAL A 122 1.46 8.58 13.15
C VAL A 122 0.74 7.45 13.89
N ALA A 123 0.96 7.33 15.20
CA ALA A 123 0.30 6.31 16.04
C ALA A 123 -1.24 6.47 16.01
N ASP A 124 -1.75 7.70 16.12
CA ASP A 124 -3.19 7.98 16.03
C ASP A 124 -3.75 7.59 14.65
N ALA A 125 -3.04 7.92 13.57
CA ALA A 125 -3.44 7.57 12.22
C ALA A 125 -3.53 6.04 11.99
N ILE A 126 -2.54 5.30 12.49
CA ILE A 126 -2.50 3.83 12.40
C ILE A 126 -3.65 3.23 13.21
N ASN A 127 -3.85 3.67 14.46
CA ASN A 127 -4.93 3.19 15.31
C ASN A 127 -6.29 3.40 14.67
N ARG A 128 -6.58 4.61 14.15
CA ARG A 128 -7.82 4.90 13.42
C ARG A 128 -8.02 4.00 12.20
N THR A 129 -6.94 3.63 11.52
CA THR A 129 -7.01 2.72 10.39
C THR A 129 -7.38 1.32 10.83
N LEU A 130 -6.77 0.82 11.89
CA LEU A 130 -7.07 -0.51 12.44
C LEU A 130 -8.50 -0.58 12.99
N ASP A 131 -8.95 0.45 13.70
CA ASP A 131 -10.30 0.53 14.26
C ASP A 131 -11.39 0.55 13.16
N SER A 132 -11.10 1.20 12.02
CA SER A 132 -12.05 1.27 10.90
C SER A 132 -12.34 -0.08 10.23
N LEU A 133 -11.54 -1.09 10.52
CA LEU A 133 -11.68 -2.45 9.97
C LEU A 133 -12.31 -3.43 10.96
N ALA A 134 -12.28 -3.08 12.25
CA ALA A 134 -12.91 -3.86 13.31
C ALA A 134 -14.43 -3.61 13.37
N SER A 135 -14.91 -2.62 12.61
CA SER A 135 -16.32 -2.22 12.52
C SER A 135 -16.96 -2.79 11.27
#